data_5eef0a3641975a823d9cc51b85f13ced
#
_entry.id   5eef0a3641975a823d9cc51b85f13ced
#
_cell.length_a   1.000
_cell.length_b   1.000
_cell.length_c   1.000
_cell.angle_alpha   90.00
_cell.angle_beta   90.00
_cell.angle_gamma   90.00
#
_symmetry.space_group_name_H-M   'P 1'
#
loop_
_entity.id
_entity.type
_entity.pdbx_description
1 polymer ?
#
loop_
_entity_poly.entity_id
_entity_poly.type
_entity_poly.pdbx_seq_one_letter_code
_entity_poly.pdbx_strand_id
1 'polypeptide(L)'
;PYAEPGQQSSYTATLGGKTYGISIHRQADQSLPVVTDELGKKFYDNRVDVVITCDNAEFFKKSYTKEAFAGFLTASAEAEGTVLLGMAFDSEKSDGHAIRLGAQIGQVGVGEGPAFTIEIPLDGGVSSIVRDNNQDTTGNDMTD
;
A
#
# COMPACT_ATOMS: atom_id res chain seq x y z
N PRO A 1 19.56 -12.35 2.60
CA PRO A 1 18.75 -11.23 2.07
C PRO A 1 18.55 -10.14 3.11
N TYR A 2 18.47 -8.93 2.64
CA TYR A 2 18.24 -7.78 3.51
C TYR A 2 16.75 -7.65 3.83
N ALA A 3 16.45 -7.39 5.09
CA ALA A 3 15.10 -7.14 5.55
C ALA A 3 14.97 -5.66 5.92
N GLU A 4 14.00 -4.96 5.32
CA GLU A 4 13.74 -3.60 5.74
C GLU A 4 13.20 -3.62 7.17
N PRO A 5 13.55 -2.62 7.99
CA PRO A 5 13.02 -2.55 9.37
C PRO A 5 11.50 -2.46 9.34
N GLY A 6 10.86 -3.06 10.32
CA GLY A 6 9.41 -3.00 10.44
C GLY A 6 8.95 -1.57 10.67
N GLN A 7 7.73 -1.26 10.21
CA GLN A 7 7.17 0.08 10.36
C GLN A 7 5.70 -0.02 10.76
N GLN A 8 5.34 0.67 11.84
CA GLN A 8 3.98 0.67 12.36
C GLN A 8 3.45 2.09 12.31
N SER A 9 2.25 2.26 11.76
CA SER A 9 1.58 3.56 11.71
C SER A 9 0.17 3.41 12.24
N SER A 10 -0.30 4.44 12.95
CA SER A 10 -1.65 4.45 13.48
C SER A 10 -2.26 5.82 13.24
N TYR A 11 -3.51 5.82 12.81
CA TYR A 11 -4.24 7.04 12.49
C TYR A 11 -5.63 6.99 13.09
N THR A 12 -6.19 8.17 13.37
CA THR A 12 -7.58 8.28 13.79
C THR A 12 -8.26 9.27 12.87
N ALA A 13 -9.44 8.93 12.39
CA ALA A 13 -10.19 9.80 11.49
C ALA A 13 -11.68 9.74 11.82
N THR A 14 -12.36 10.87 11.74
CA THR A 14 -13.81 10.92 11.87
C THR A 14 -14.38 11.09 10.48
N LEU A 15 -15.09 10.09 10.01
CA LEU A 15 -15.64 10.07 8.66
C LEU A 15 -17.10 9.61 8.74
N GLY A 16 -17.97 10.37 8.08
CA GLY A 16 -19.39 10.02 8.10
C GLY A 16 -19.98 9.95 9.50
N GLY A 17 -19.46 10.73 10.42
CA GLY A 17 -19.96 10.79 11.79
C GLY A 17 -19.46 9.69 12.71
N LYS A 18 -18.56 8.82 12.24
CA LYS A 18 -18.00 7.75 13.07
C LYS A 18 -16.50 7.90 13.18
N THR A 19 -15.93 7.36 14.24
CA THR A 19 -14.49 7.44 14.47
C THR A 19 -13.82 6.14 14.09
N TYR A 20 -12.86 6.24 13.18
CA TYR A 20 -12.11 5.09 12.68
C TYR A 20 -10.68 5.14 13.18
N GLY A 21 -10.20 3.98 13.66
CA GLY A 21 -8.80 3.80 13.99
C GLY A 21 -8.19 2.95 12.89
N ILE A 22 -7.08 3.40 12.32
CA ILE A 22 -6.43 2.71 11.21
C ILE A 22 -5.03 2.35 11.62
N SER A 23 -4.72 1.05 11.63
CA SER A 23 -3.41 0.55 12.00
C SER A 23 -2.81 -0.14 10.79
N ILE A 24 -1.59 0.25 10.44
CA ILE A 24 -0.88 -0.30 9.29
C ILE A 24 0.50 -0.74 9.75
N HIS A 25 0.82 -2.02 9.55
CA HIS A 25 2.10 -2.58 9.97
C HIS A 25 2.78 -3.26 8.79
N ARG A 26 3.90 -2.70 8.33
CA ARG A 26 4.72 -3.30 7.29
C ARG A 26 5.87 -4.04 7.93
N GLN A 27 6.10 -5.27 7.51
CA GLN A 27 7.24 -6.05 8.01
C GLN A 27 7.72 -7.01 6.94
N ALA A 28 9.02 -7.28 6.97
CA ALA A 28 9.60 -8.28 6.07
C ALA A 28 9.02 -9.65 6.38
N ASP A 29 8.74 -10.42 5.35
CA ASP A 29 8.13 -11.74 5.51
C ASP A 29 8.97 -12.77 4.78
N GLN A 30 9.67 -13.61 5.54
CA GLN A 30 10.58 -14.59 4.99
C GLN A 30 9.86 -15.71 4.23
N SER A 31 8.55 -15.83 4.39
CA SER A 31 7.79 -16.84 3.67
C SER A 31 7.50 -16.44 2.23
N LEU A 32 7.72 -15.16 1.89
CA LEU A 32 7.51 -14.68 0.52
C LEU A 32 8.75 -14.93 -0.32
N PRO A 33 8.60 -15.01 -1.66
CA PRO A 33 9.76 -15.20 -2.53
C PRO A 33 10.79 -14.07 -2.33
N VAL A 34 12.06 -14.45 -2.28
CA VAL A 34 13.15 -13.49 -2.16
C VAL A 34 13.23 -12.68 -3.45
N VAL A 35 13.44 -11.38 -3.32
CA VAL A 35 13.53 -10.46 -4.44
C VAL A 35 15.00 -10.16 -4.72
N THR A 36 15.40 -10.22 -6.00
CA THR A 36 16.78 -9.93 -6.42
C THR A 36 16.75 -8.72 -7.35
N ASP A 37 17.49 -7.67 -7.03
CA ASP A 37 17.52 -6.46 -7.85
C ASP A 37 18.51 -6.62 -9.01
N GLU A 38 18.65 -5.57 -9.84
CA GLU A 38 19.51 -5.64 -11.01
C GLU A 38 20.97 -5.80 -10.68
N LEU A 39 21.38 -5.44 -9.49
CA LEU A 39 22.76 -5.56 -9.05
C LEU A 39 23.02 -6.89 -8.34
N GLY A 40 22.02 -7.75 -8.29
CA GLY A 40 22.16 -9.04 -7.63
C GLY A 40 21.92 -9.01 -6.13
N LYS A 41 21.53 -7.86 -5.59
CA LYS A 41 21.26 -7.77 -4.15
C LYS A 41 19.92 -8.40 -3.84
N LYS A 42 19.86 -9.14 -2.74
CA LYS A 42 18.66 -9.88 -2.38
C LYS A 42 17.96 -9.24 -1.20
N PHE A 43 16.64 -9.23 -1.26
CA PHE A 43 15.77 -8.63 -0.24
C PHE A 43 14.65 -9.58 0.12
N TYR A 44 14.23 -9.55 1.38
CA TYR A 44 12.95 -10.12 1.73
C TYR A 44 11.87 -9.14 1.32
N ASP A 45 10.79 -9.63 0.73
CA ASP A 45 9.65 -8.79 0.42
C ASP A 45 8.87 -8.52 1.70
N ASN A 46 7.95 -7.58 1.66
CA ASN A 46 7.21 -7.14 2.83
C ASN A 46 5.75 -7.60 2.78
N ARG A 47 5.19 -7.78 3.95
CA ARG A 47 3.75 -7.95 4.15
C ARG A 47 3.26 -6.71 4.89
N VAL A 48 2.09 -6.22 4.54
CA VAL A 48 1.45 -5.11 5.23
C VAL A 48 0.14 -5.59 5.83
N ASP A 49 0.03 -5.48 7.14
CA ASP A 49 -1.20 -5.87 7.84
C ASP A 49 -1.99 -4.62 8.17
N VAL A 50 -3.25 -4.59 7.77
CA VAL A 50 -4.15 -3.46 7.99
C VAL A 50 -5.27 -3.89 8.91
N VAL A 51 -5.50 -3.11 9.97
CA VAL A 51 -6.63 -3.31 10.86
C VAL A 51 -7.32 -1.97 11.03
N ILE A 52 -8.61 -1.93 10.78
CA ILE A 52 -9.40 -0.72 10.95
C ILE A 52 -10.52 -1.01 11.94
N THR A 53 -10.68 -0.11 12.91
CA THR A 53 -11.79 -0.18 13.86
C THR A 53 -12.75 0.96 13.56
N CYS A 54 -14.03 0.76 13.90
CA CYS A 54 -15.05 1.79 13.81
C CYS A 54 -15.69 1.87 15.19
N ASP A 55 -15.57 3.03 15.81
CA ASP A 55 -16.05 3.24 17.18
C ASP A 55 -15.59 2.12 18.10
N ASN A 56 -14.29 1.76 17.97
CA ASN A 56 -13.59 0.77 18.77
C ASN A 56 -13.93 -0.69 18.50
N ALA A 57 -14.74 -0.97 17.48
CA ALA A 57 -15.04 -2.36 17.08
C ALA A 57 -14.33 -2.66 15.77
N GLU A 58 -13.87 -3.89 15.59
CA GLU A 58 -13.20 -4.25 14.35
C GLU A 58 -14.13 -4.05 13.17
N PHE A 59 -13.63 -3.33 12.15
CA PHE A 59 -14.39 -3.01 10.96
C PHE A 59 -13.79 -3.69 9.73
N PHE A 60 -12.45 -3.73 9.63
CA PHE A 60 -11.78 -4.27 8.46
C PHE A 60 -10.43 -4.82 8.90
N LYS A 61 -10.05 -5.97 8.32
CA LYS A 61 -8.75 -6.56 8.63
C LYS A 61 -8.29 -7.32 7.41
N LYS A 62 -7.08 -6.98 6.93
CA LYS A 62 -6.54 -7.65 5.76
C LYS A 62 -5.03 -7.53 5.72
N SER A 63 -4.38 -8.57 5.20
CA SER A 63 -2.94 -8.56 4.97
C SER A 63 -2.70 -8.46 3.47
N TYR A 64 -1.73 -7.63 3.08
CA TYR A 64 -1.39 -7.40 1.69
C TYR A 64 0.05 -7.81 1.44
N THR A 65 0.29 -8.42 0.28
CA THR A 65 1.63 -8.67 -0.22
C THR A 65 1.68 -8.11 -1.65
N LYS A 66 2.85 -8.14 -2.27
CA LYS A 66 2.98 -7.65 -3.64
C LYS A 66 2.02 -8.38 -4.59
N GLU A 67 1.72 -9.63 -4.29
CA GLU A 67 0.81 -10.43 -5.10
C GLU A 67 -0.56 -9.77 -5.27
N ALA A 68 -1.03 -9.05 -4.27
CA ALA A 68 -2.33 -8.38 -4.35
C ALA A 68 -2.38 -7.33 -5.46
N PHE A 69 -1.21 -6.84 -5.87
CA PHE A 69 -1.10 -5.79 -6.87
C PHE A 69 -0.60 -6.31 -8.21
N ALA A 70 -0.29 -7.61 -8.31
CA ALA A 70 0.36 -8.16 -9.49
C ALA A 70 -0.40 -7.93 -10.78
N GLY A 71 -1.72 -7.97 -10.73
CA GLY A 71 -2.54 -7.76 -11.92
C GLY A 71 -2.49 -6.35 -12.48
N PHE A 72 -1.96 -5.40 -11.72
CA PHE A 72 -1.87 -4.01 -12.16
C PHE A 72 -0.46 -3.63 -12.62
N LEU A 73 0.49 -4.55 -12.54
CA LEU A 73 1.86 -4.28 -12.96
C LEU A 73 1.96 -4.56 -14.45
N THR A 74 2.44 -3.58 -15.22
CA THR A 74 2.35 -3.66 -16.68
C THR A 74 3.67 -3.99 -17.36
N ALA A 75 4.79 -3.77 -16.69
CA ALA A 75 6.10 -4.08 -17.26
C ALA A 75 6.87 -4.97 -16.30
N SER A 76 7.74 -5.81 -16.84
CA SER A 76 8.51 -6.71 -15.99
C SER A 76 9.36 -5.94 -14.99
N ALA A 77 9.84 -4.75 -15.37
CA ALA A 77 10.64 -3.94 -14.45
C ALA A 77 9.85 -3.46 -13.23
N GLU A 78 8.52 -3.47 -13.31
CA GLU A 78 7.70 -3.10 -12.16
C GLU A 78 7.54 -4.27 -11.20
N ALA A 79 7.64 -5.49 -11.70
CA ALA A 79 7.47 -6.69 -10.90
C ALA A 79 8.79 -7.26 -10.41
N GLU A 80 9.82 -7.25 -11.27
CA GLU A 80 11.08 -7.87 -10.94
C GLU A 80 11.97 -6.92 -10.16
N GLY A 81 12.59 -7.44 -9.12
CA GLY A 81 13.49 -6.62 -8.30
C GLY A 81 12.81 -5.61 -7.42
N THR A 82 11.49 -5.70 -7.27
CA THR A 82 10.73 -4.75 -6.48
C THR A 82 10.05 -5.42 -5.30
N VAL A 83 9.76 -4.62 -4.28
CA VAL A 83 9.06 -5.08 -3.08
C VAL A 83 7.84 -4.19 -2.83
N LEU A 84 6.94 -4.67 -1.99
CA LEU A 84 5.86 -3.81 -1.49
C LEU A 84 6.50 -2.84 -0.51
N LEU A 85 6.68 -1.59 -0.94
CA LEU A 85 7.43 -0.61 -0.16
C LEU A 85 6.67 -0.15 1.08
N GLY A 86 5.37 0.01 0.98
CA GLY A 86 4.62 0.46 2.12
C GLY A 86 3.21 0.85 1.79
N MET A 87 2.51 1.28 2.83
CA MET A 87 1.11 1.67 2.74
C MET A 87 0.84 2.72 3.79
N ALA A 88 -0.02 3.69 3.48
CA ALA A 88 -0.34 4.76 4.39
C ALA A 88 -1.80 5.19 4.21
N PHE A 89 -2.37 5.72 5.29
CA PHE A 89 -3.72 6.31 5.22
C PHE A 89 -3.65 7.62 4.44
N ASP A 90 -4.55 7.78 3.48
CA ASP A 90 -4.62 8.99 2.68
C ASP A 90 -5.81 9.83 3.17
N SER A 91 -5.51 10.79 4.03
CA SER A 91 -6.57 11.59 4.64
C SER A 91 -7.24 12.51 3.62
N GLU A 92 -6.52 12.91 2.59
CA GLU A 92 -7.08 13.82 1.59
C GLU A 92 -8.08 13.12 0.67
N LYS A 93 -7.85 11.85 0.40
CA LYS A 93 -8.75 11.10 -0.47
C LYS A 93 -9.87 10.41 0.28
N SER A 94 -9.74 10.29 1.59
CA SER A 94 -10.77 9.62 2.40
C SER A 94 -11.92 10.57 2.71
N ASP A 95 -13.13 10.05 2.76
CA ASP A 95 -14.33 10.86 2.97
C ASP A 95 -15.41 10.04 3.65
N GLY A 96 -16.63 10.53 3.65
CA GLY A 96 -17.76 9.84 4.29
C GLY A 96 -18.23 8.59 3.56
N HIS A 97 -17.61 8.25 2.42
CA HIS A 97 -17.98 7.06 1.66
C HIS A 97 -16.94 5.95 1.78
N ALA A 98 -15.66 6.30 1.89
CA ALA A 98 -14.61 5.29 1.93
C ALA A 98 -13.36 5.79 2.62
N ILE A 99 -12.67 4.86 3.29
CA ILE A 99 -11.30 5.07 3.72
C ILE A 99 -10.44 4.70 2.52
N ARG A 100 -9.45 5.54 2.21
CA ARG A 100 -8.53 5.27 1.11
C ARG A 100 -7.12 5.23 1.65
N LEU A 101 -6.39 4.17 1.24
CA LEU A 101 -5.01 3.96 1.61
C LEU A 101 -4.16 4.04 0.36
N GLY A 102 -2.97 4.64 0.47
CA GLY A 102 -2.01 4.64 -0.62
C GLY A 102 -1.01 3.53 -0.42
N ALA A 103 -0.62 2.85 -1.51
CA ALA A 103 0.39 1.80 -1.47
C ALA A 103 1.37 2.01 -2.61
N GLN A 104 2.59 1.51 -2.47
CA GLN A 104 3.60 1.66 -3.49
C GLN A 104 4.46 0.41 -3.59
N ILE A 105 4.79 0.04 -4.83
CA ILE A 105 5.73 -1.03 -5.13
C ILE A 105 6.93 -0.39 -5.80
N GLY A 106 8.13 -0.83 -5.46
CA GLY A 106 9.33 -0.27 -6.05
C GLY A 106 10.58 -0.94 -5.52
N GLN A 107 11.73 -0.41 -5.93
CA GLN A 107 13.01 -0.93 -5.47
C GLN A 107 13.36 -0.33 -4.12
N VAL A 108 13.92 -1.15 -3.25
CA VAL A 108 14.32 -0.70 -1.91
C VAL A 108 15.32 0.44 -2.06
N GLY A 109 15.05 1.54 -1.34
CA GLY A 109 15.94 2.69 -1.34
C GLY A 109 15.75 3.67 -2.47
N VAL A 110 14.95 3.32 -3.48
CA VAL A 110 14.74 4.21 -4.62
C VAL A 110 13.52 5.11 -4.41
N GLY A 111 12.46 4.55 -3.86
CA GLY A 111 11.29 5.35 -3.54
C GLY A 111 10.40 5.66 -4.74
N GLU A 112 10.68 5.09 -5.89
CA GLU A 112 9.88 5.27 -7.09
C GLU A 112 9.25 3.95 -7.49
N GLY A 113 8.15 4.04 -8.21
CA GLY A 113 7.46 2.86 -8.70
C GLY A 113 5.96 3.11 -8.72
N PRO A 114 5.21 2.15 -9.23
CA PRO A 114 3.76 2.31 -9.32
C PRO A 114 3.13 2.48 -7.96
N ALA A 115 2.15 3.35 -7.90
CA ALA A 115 1.38 3.64 -6.70
C ALA A 115 -0.06 3.22 -6.91
N PHE A 116 -0.73 2.90 -5.82
CA PHE A 116 -2.07 2.34 -5.85
C PHE A 116 -2.91 2.97 -4.75
N THR A 117 -4.22 3.01 -4.97
CA THR A 117 -5.17 3.40 -3.94
C THR A 117 -6.02 2.19 -3.60
N ILE A 118 -6.11 1.88 -2.32
CA ILE A 118 -7.01 0.85 -1.83
C ILE A 118 -8.22 1.57 -1.28
N GLU A 119 -9.39 1.24 -1.81
CA GLU A 119 -10.64 1.86 -1.39
C GLU A 119 -11.42 0.90 -0.51
N ILE A 120 -11.74 1.32 0.69
CA ILE A 120 -12.45 0.50 1.68
C ILE A 120 -13.77 1.21 1.98
N PRO A 121 -14.89 0.73 1.42
CA PRO A 121 -16.19 1.39 1.61
C PRO A 121 -16.64 1.38 3.06
N LEU A 122 -17.17 2.49 3.53
CA LEU A 122 -17.62 2.58 4.91
C LEU A 122 -18.95 1.87 5.15
N ASP A 123 -19.65 1.52 4.07
CA ASP A 123 -20.92 0.78 4.21
C ASP A 123 -20.71 -0.74 4.34
N GLY A 124 -19.47 -1.18 4.41
CA GLY A 124 -19.17 -2.60 4.53
C GLY A 124 -19.05 -3.32 3.20
N GLY A 125 -19.06 -2.58 2.09
CA GLY A 125 -18.91 -3.17 0.76
C GLY A 125 -17.50 -3.71 0.54
N VAL A 126 -17.29 -4.31 -0.63
CA VAL A 126 -16.02 -4.95 -0.97
C VAL A 126 -14.95 -3.90 -1.24
N SER A 127 -13.77 -4.09 -0.66
CA SER A 127 -12.65 -3.20 -0.93
C SER A 127 -12.10 -3.47 -2.33
N SER A 128 -11.43 -2.47 -2.89
CA SER A 128 -10.86 -2.57 -4.23
C SER A 128 -9.51 -1.87 -4.29
N ILE A 129 -8.75 -2.22 -5.34
CA ILE A 129 -7.43 -1.62 -5.59
C ILE A 129 -7.49 -0.98 -6.97
N VAL A 130 -6.96 0.25 -7.05
CA VAL A 130 -6.85 0.96 -8.31
C VAL A 130 -5.42 1.46 -8.45
N ARG A 131 -4.83 1.29 -9.63
CA ARG A 131 -3.50 1.85 -9.88
C ARG A 131 -3.66 3.34 -10.14
N ASP A 132 -2.83 4.14 -9.48
CA ASP A 132 -2.89 5.59 -9.64
C ASP A 132 -2.25 6.00 -10.95
N ASN A 133 -2.87 6.93 -11.63
CA ASN A 133 -2.34 7.46 -12.87
C ASN A 133 -1.50 8.71 -12.66
N ASN A 134 -1.65 9.32 -11.52
CA ASN A 134 -1.00 10.59 -11.26
C ASN A 134 0.49 10.57 -11.38
N GLN A 135 1.13 9.50 -10.94
CA GLN A 135 2.56 9.50 -11.01
C GLN A 135 3.03 9.41 -12.45
N ASP A 136 2.22 8.92 -13.35
CA ASP A 136 2.60 8.88 -14.74
C ASP A 136 2.48 10.26 -15.36
N THR A 137 1.58 11.07 -14.85
CA THR A 137 1.36 12.37 -15.41
C THR A 137 2.15 13.44 -14.71
N THR A 138 2.77 13.12 -13.63
CA THR A 138 3.55 14.10 -12.92
C THR A 138 4.54 14.78 -13.83
N GLY A 139 5.20 14.00 -14.63
CA GLY A 139 6.12 14.58 -15.56
C GLY A 139 5.43 15.38 -16.61
N ASN A 140 4.23 15.03 -16.95
CA ASN A 140 3.52 15.74 -17.97
C ASN A 140 3.06 17.06 -17.50
N ASP A 141 2.72 17.12 -16.27
CA ASP A 141 2.23 18.36 -15.75
C ASP A 141 3.14 19.46 -15.97
N MET A 142 4.35 19.17 -15.93
CA MET A 142 5.29 20.20 -16.10
C MET A 142 5.28 20.66 -17.44
N THR A 143 4.79 19.93 -18.31
CA THR A 143 4.91 20.31 -19.66
C THR A 143 3.93 21.31 -20.01
N ASP A 144 3.03 21.44 -19.23
CA ASP A 144 2.07 22.37 -19.60
C ASP A 144 2.39 23.74 -19.56
#